data_92d3fac361f619e42dd138b35db94c83
#
_entry.id   92d3fac361f619e42dd138b35db94c83
#
_cell.length_a   1.000
_cell.length_b   1.000
_cell.length_c   1.000
_cell.angle_alpha   90.00
_cell.angle_beta   90.00
_cell.angle_gamma   90.00
#
_symmetry.space_group_name_H-M   'P 1'
#
loop_
_entity.id
_entity.type
_entity.pdbx_description
1 polymer ?
#
loop_
_entity_poly.entity_id
_entity_poly.type
_entity_poly.pdbx_seq_one_letter_code
_entity_poly.pdbx_strand_id
1 'polypeptide(L)'
;MKKLDIVATLKEGIALGIANYLSVLFTVVLYFLTIWIPYLNVGTTIALSLLPAEMAKGKVVNPLYIFDGKYRRNMGEYFILMGLLYLGVIIGFLFLIVPGCVIALAWTFAAILFVDKDMNALEALRESNRLTYGNKGRIFVISLLLGFCLQVISVVVNGLFGIGNVEWLEVIGSILVFLITLSIMPLSFGLNAVVYKKLVLEEASDEKTEEVVEVEEQKVEEVEEQKVEEVVE
;
A
#
# COMPACT_ATOMS: atom_id res chain seq x y z
N MET A 1 14.64 12.70 -1.51
CA MET A 1 13.91 11.51 -0.96
C MET A 1 14.11 11.39 0.53
N LYS A 2 13.04 11.50 1.28
CA LYS A 2 13.00 11.39 2.74
C LYS A 2 13.19 9.92 3.16
N LYS A 3 14.05 9.68 4.14
CA LYS A 3 14.28 8.33 4.66
C LYS A 3 13.19 7.97 5.67
N LEU A 4 12.54 6.80 5.50
CA LEU A 4 11.52 6.31 6.44
C LEU A 4 12.14 6.02 7.82
N ASP A 5 11.54 6.53 8.89
CA ASP A 5 11.83 6.11 10.24
C ASP A 5 10.99 4.86 10.56
N ILE A 6 11.65 3.73 10.84
CA ILE A 6 10.98 2.45 11.06
C ILE A 6 10.08 2.51 12.30
N VAL A 7 10.57 3.07 13.41
CA VAL A 7 9.84 3.10 14.68
C VAL A 7 8.63 4.02 14.60
N ALA A 8 8.82 5.22 14.03
CA ALA A 8 7.72 6.15 13.82
C ALA A 8 6.66 5.56 12.86
N THR A 9 7.10 4.93 11.76
CA THR A 9 6.20 4.29 10.79
C THR A 9 5.40 3.15 11.41
N LEU A 10 6.04 2.31 12.26
CA LEU A 10 5.34 1.24 12.98
C LEU A 10 4.28 1.81 13.94
N LYS A 11 4.63 2.80 14.75
CA LYS A 11 3.68 3.42 15.69
C LYS A 11 2.49 4.06 14.98
N GLU A 12 2.75 4.88 13.97
CA GLU A 12 1.71 5.53 13.18
C GLU A 12 0.84 4.53 12.43
N GLY A 13 1.47 3.50 11.83
CA GLY A 13 0.75 2.47 11.08
C GLY A 13 -0.17 1.63 11.96
N ILE A 14 0.30 1.24 13.15
CA ILE A 14 -0.52 0.55 14.15
C ILE A 14 -1.68 1.45 14.60
N ALA A 15 -1.41 2.71 14.92
CA ALA A 15 -2.45 3.66 15.33
C ALA A 15 -3.51 3.84 14.23
N LEU A 16 -3.09 3.99 12.96
CA LEU A 16 -3.99 4.13 11.82
C LEU A 16 -4.79 2.85 11.56
N GLY A 17 -4.16 1.68 11.70
CA GLY A 17 -4.82 0.38 11.62
C GLY A 17 -5.89 0.20 12.70
N ILE A 18 -5.61 0.59 13.95
CA ILE A 18 -6.57 0.55 15.05
C ILE A 18 -7.71 1.53 14.80
N ALA A 19 -7.43 2.75 14.35
CA ALA A 19 -8.46 3.76 14.07
C ALA A 19 -9.45 3.31 12.97
N ASN A 20 -8.97 2.50 12.01
CA ASN A 20 -9.78 1.95 10.93
C ASN A 20 -10.17 0.47 11.14
N TYR A 21 -9.95 -0.09 12.32
CA TYR A 21 -10.02 -1.54 12.56
C TYR A 21 -11.32 -2.17 12.08
N LEU A 22 -12.45 -1.68 12.56
CA LEU A 22 -13.77 -2.21 12.19
C LEU A 22 -14.08 -1.98 10.72
N SER A 23 -13.73 -0.81 10.19
CA SER A 23 -13.96 -0.48 8.79
C SER A 23 -13.19 -1.40 7.85
N VAL A 24 -11.92 -1.61 8.11
CA VAL A 24 -11.06 -2.51 7.31
C VAL A 24 -11.52 -3.97 7.45
N LEU A 25 -11.81 -4.41 8.68
CA LEU A 25 -12.32 -5.77 8.90
C LEU A 25 -13.61 -6.01 8.12
N PHE A 26 -14.54 -5.06 8.15
CA PHE A 26 -15.79 -5.13 7.39
C PHE A 26 -15.54 -5.14 5.88
N THR A 27 -14.62 -4.31 5.39
CA THR A 27 -14.20 -4.28 3.98
C THR A 27 -13.68 -5.64 3.53
N VAL A 28 -12.82 -6.26 4.34
CA VAL A 28 -12.24 -7.58 4.05
C VAL A 28 -13.31 -8.67 4.06
N VAL A 29 -14.23 -8.65 5.02
CA VAL A 29 -15.37 -9.59 5.07
C VAL A 29 -16.24 -9.44 3.81
N LEU A 30 -16.60 -8.22 3.44
CA LEU A 30 -17.37 -7.95 2.21
C LEU A 30 -16.62 -8.43 0.95
N TYR A 31 -15.31 -8.22 0.91
CA TYR A 31 -14.47 -8.74 -0.18
C TYR A 31 -14.55 -10.27 -0.28
N PHE A 32 -14.41 -11.00 0.83
CA PHE A 32 -14.55 -12.47 0.84
C PHE A 32 -15.92 -12.96 0.39
N LEU A 33 -16.98 -12.23 0.70
CA LEU A 33 -18.34 -12.57 0.22
C LEU A 33 -18.48 -12.38 -1.30
N THR A 34 -17.71 -11.46 -1.88
CA THR A 34 -17.78 -11.16 -3.31
C THR A 34 -16.80 -11.96 -4.18
N ILE A 35 -15.83 -12.64 -3.58
CA ILE A 35 -14.78 -13.36 -4.33
C ILE A 35 -15.35 -14.44 -5.27
N TRP A 36 -16.50 -15.00 -4.93
CA TRP A 36 -17.18 -16.04 -5.70
C TRP A 36 -18.09 -15.50 -6.82
N ILE A 37 -18.28 -14.17 -6.88
CA ILE A 37 -19.15 -13.56 -7.87
C ILE A 37 -18.26 -13.04 -9.02
N PRO A 38 -18.28 -13.71 -10.21
CA PRO A 38 -17.50 -13.26 -11.36
C PRO A 38 -17.81 -11.81 -11.70
N TYR A 39 -16.83 -11.09 -12.23
CA TYR A 39 -16.91 -9.68 -12.59
C TYR A 39 -16.97 -8.72 -11.37
N LEU A 40 -17.74 -9.02 -10.33
CA LEU A 40 -17.76 -8.23 -9.12
C LEU A 40 -16.45 -8.38 -8.33
N ASN A 41 -15.92 -9.60 -8.24
CA ASN A 41 -14.67 -9.88 -7.54
C ASN A 41 -13.47 -9.09 -8.10
N VAL A 42 -13.42 -8.86 -9.39
CA VAL A 42 -12.34 -8.06 -10.00
C VAL A 42 -12.42 -6.60 -9.52
N GLY A 43 -13.62 -6.00 -9.55
CA GLY A 43 -13.82 -4.63 -9.08
C GLY A 43 -13.51 -4.48 -7.60
N THR A 44 -13.94 -5.42 -6.76
CA THR A 44 -13.66 -5.40 -5.31
C THR A 44 -12.18 -5.67 -5.01
N THR A 45 -11.48 -6.46 -5.83
CA THR A 45 -10.01 -6.66 -5.72
C THR A 45 -9.26 -5.38 -6.04
N ILE A 46 -9.64 -4.67 -7.12
CA ILE A 46 -9.07 -3.38 -7.50
C ILE A 46 -9.31 -2.35 -6.37
N ALA A 47 -10.53 -2.28 -5.86
CA ALA A 47 -10.87 -1.40 -4.75
C ALA A 47 -10.06 -1.73 -3.48
N LEU A 48 -9.91 -3.02 -3.14
CA LEU A 48 -9.15 -3.44 -1.97
C LEU A 48 -7.67 -3.05 -2.06
N SER A 49 -7.08 -3.07 -3.26
CA SER A 49 -5.70 -2.61 -3.45
C SER A 49 -5.52 -1.12 -3.13
N LEU A 50 -6.58 -0.31 -3.27
CA LEU A 50 -6.58 1.12 -2.93
C LEU A 50 -6.71 1.39 -1.43
N LEU A 51 -7.10 0.41 -0.62
CA LEU A 51 -7.40 0.59 0.81
C LEU A 51 -6.29 1.34 1.59
N PRO A 52 -4.99 1.04 1.41
CA PRO A 52 -3.94 1.80 2.08
C PRO A 52 -3.94 3.30 1.72
N ALA A 53 -4.20 3.65 0.47
CA ALA A 53 -4.28 5.04 0.04
C ALA A 53 -5.50 5.77 0.65
N GLU A 54 -6.65 5.11 0.73
CA GLU A 54 -7.82 5.68 1.39
C GLU A 54 -7.58 5.91 2.89
N MET A 55 -6.95 4.96 3.57
CA MET A 55 -6.54 5.12 4.97
C MET A 55 -5.52 6.27 5.15
N ALA A 56 -4.59 6.43 4.21
CA ALA A 56 -3.56 7.47 4.24
C ALA A 56 -4.15 8.90 4.18
N LYS A 57 -5.36 9.06 3.63
CA LYS A 57 -6.09 10.35 3.58
C LYS A 57 -6.61 10.81 4.96
N GLY A 58 -6.41 10.00 6.01
CA GLY A 58 -6.71 10.37 7.40
C GLY A 58 -8.18 10.33 7.80
N LYS A 59 -9.06 9.80 6.95
CA LYS A 59 -10.48 9.58 7.24
C LYS A 59 -10.75 8.10 7.49
N VAL A 60 -11.76 7.80 8.32
CA VAL A 60 -12.25 6.42 8.47
C VAL A 60 -12.85 5.98 7.14
N VAL A 61 -12.34 4.88 6.62
CA VAL A 61 -12.77 4.37 5.31
C VAL A 61 -14.19 3.82 5.39
N ASN A 62 -15.05 4.19 4.44
CA ASN A 62 -16.38 3.57 4.33
C ASN A 62 -16.25 2.19 3.66
N PRO A 63 -16.59 1.06 4.32
CA PRO A 63 -16.41 -0.27 3.75
C PRO A 63 -17.12 -0.51 2.42
N LEU A 64 -18.22 0.20 2.15
CA LEU A 64 -19.02 0.03 0.94
C LEU A 64 -18.37 0.60 -0.31
N TYR A 65 -17.26 1.35 -0.19
CA TYR A 65 -16.55 1.92 -1.34
C TYR A 65 -16.08 0.85 -2.34
N ILE A 66 -15.86 -0.40 -1.89
CA ILE A 66 -15.41 -1.50 -2.75
C ILE A 66 -16.41 -1.87 -3.86
N PHE A 67 -17.67 -1.49 -3.69
CA PHE A 67 -18.74 -1.75 -4.67
C PHE A 67 -18.87 -0.67 -5.75
N ASP A 68 -18.10 0.42 -5.66
CA ASP A 68 -18.15 1.50 -6.64
C ASP A 68 -17.81 0.97 -8.04
N GLY A 69 -18.70 1.28 -8.99
CA GLY A 69 -18.59 0.88 -10.39
C GLY A 69 -17.32 1.37 -11.11
N LYS A 70 -16.74 2.46 -10.61
CA LYS A 70 -15.52 3.05 -11.18
C LYS A 70 -14.34 2.06 -11.23
N TYR A 71 -14.22 1.17 -10.24
CA TYR A 71 -13.13 0.19 -10.19
C TYR A 71 -13.21 -0.88 -11.27
N ARG A 72 -14.37 -1.04 -11.90
CA ARG A 72 -14.56 -2.00 -13.02
C ARG A 72 -14.20 -1.42 -14.39
N ARG A 73 -13.99 -0.11 -14.46
CA ARG A 73 -13.76 0.56 -15.75
C ARG A 73 -12.43 0.17 -16.40
N ASN A 74 -11.36 0.04 -15.61
CA ASN A 74 -10.00 -0.21 -16.09
C ASN A 74 -9.52 -1.64 -15.79
N MET A 75 -10.44 -2.63 -15.74
CA MET A 75 -10.09 -4.02 -15.41
C MET A 75 -9.03 -4.62 -16.33
N GLY A 76 -9.14 -4.38 -17.64
CA GLY A 76 -8.20 -4.96 -18.62
C GLY A 76 -6.78 -4.51 -18.36
N GLU A 77 -6.58 -3.24 -18.10
CA GLU A 77 -5.26 -2.67 -17.81
C GLU A 77 -4.74 -3.11 -16.42
N TYR A 78 -5.64 -3.26 -15.46
CA TYR A 78 -5.29 -3.85 -14.16
C TYR A 78 -4.79 -5.30 -14.29
N PHE A 79 -5.38 -6.12 -15.18
CA PHE A 79 -4.87 -7.46 -15.47
C PHE A 79 -3.49 -7.42 -16.10
N ILE A 80 -3.22 -6.47 -16.99
CA ILE A 80 -1.87 -6.28 -17.56
C ILE A 80 -0.88 -5.93 -16.46
N LEU A 81 -1.24 -4.98 -15.58
CA LEU A 81 -0.41 -4.60 -14.43
C LEU A 81 -0.07 -5.81 -13.55
N MET A 82 -1.09 -6.57 -13.15
CA MET A 82 -0.91 -7.74 -12.30
C MET A 82 -0.09 -8.83 -13.00
N GLY A 83 -0.33 -9.05 -14.29
CA GLY A 83 0.46 -9.97 -15.10
C GLY A 83 1.94 -9.60 -15.13
N LEU A 84 2.26 -8.35 -15.40
CA LEU A 84 3.64 -7.84 -15.40
C LEU A 84 4.28 -7.94 -14.01
N LEU A 85 3.53 -7.58 -12.97
CA LEU A 85 3.99 -7.63 -11.58
C LEU A 85 4.34 -9.06 -11.18
N TYR A 86 3.40 -9.99 -11.34
CA TYR A 86 3.62 -11.40 -10.97
C TYR A 86 4.73 -12.04 -11.81
N LEU A 87 4.75 -11.84 -13.12
CA LEU A 87 5.80 -12.38 -13.99
C LEU A 87 7.18 -11.82 -13.58
N GLY A 88 7.30 -10.53 -13.37
CA GLY A 88 8.57 -9.93 -12.96
C GLY A 88 9.07 -10.46 -11.62
N VAL A 89 8.18 -10.59 -10.63
CA VAL A 89 8.52 -11.15 -9.31
C VAL A 89 8.91 -12.62 -9.43
N ILE A 90 8.13 -13.43 -10.15
CA ILE A 90 8.43 -14.86 -10.35
C ILE A 90 9.78 -15.04 -11.06
N ILE A 91 10.03 -14.31 -12.14
CA ILE A 91 11.31 -14.34 -12.84
C ILE A 91 12.45 -13.94 -11.92
N GLY A 92 12.26 -12.88 -11.10
CA GLY A 92 13.23 -12.46 -10.10
C GLY A 92 13.59 -13.60 -9.12
N PHE A 93 12.59 -14.32 -8.62
CA PHE A 93 12.81 -15.46 -7.71
C PHE A 93 13.43 -16.69 -8.41
N LEU A 94 13.15 -16.89 -9.71
CA LEU A 94 13.80 -17.97 -10.49
C LEU A 94 15.30 -17.72 -10.64
N PHE A 95 15.73 -16.48 -10.75
CA PHE A 95 17.16 -16.17 -10.78
C PHE A 95 17.80 -16.32 -9.40
N LEU A 96 17.28 -15.66 -8.39
CA LEU A 96 17.75 -15.73 -7.00
C LEU A 96 16.69 -15.10 -6.08
N ILE A 97 16.72 -15.48 -4.79
CA ILE A 97 15.80 -14.93 -3.78
C ILE A 97 15.93 -13.40 -3.66
N VAL A 98 17.18 -12.89 -3.67
CA VAL A 98 17.43 -11.45 -3.48
C VAL A 98 16.84 -10.58 -4.60
N PRO A 99 17.07 -10.85 -5.90
CA PRO A 99 16.41 -10.12 -6.98
C PRO A 99 14.89 -10.17 -6.90
N GLY A 100 14.31 -11.33 -6.58
CA GLY A 100 12.87 -11.48 -6.41
C GLY A 100 12.31 -10.56 -5.32
N CYS A 101 12.96 -10.54 -4.15
CA CYS A 101 12.60 -9.63 -3.05
C CYS A 101 12.73 -8.16 -3.45
N VAL A 102 13.81 -7.77 -4.14
CA VAL A 102 14.03 -6.39 -4.58
C VAL A 102 12.94 -5.93 -5.56
N ILE A 103 12.55 -6.78 -6.52
CA ILE A 103 11.47 -6.48 -7.46
C ILE A 103 10.12 -6.38 -6.74
N ALA A 104 9.81 -7.32 -5.85
CA ALA A 104 8.57 -7.29 -5.06
C ALA A 104 8.45 -6.00 -4.24
N LEU A 105 9.54 -5.58 -3.59
CA LEU A 105 9.58 -4.32 -2.84
C LEU A 105 9.50 -3.09 -3.75
N ALA A 106 10.14 -3.14 -4.92
CA ALA A 106 10.09 -2.05 -5.89
C ALA A 106 8.67 -1.78 -6.39
N TRP A 107 7.84 -2.82 -6.53
CA TRP A 107 6.51 -2.74 -7.10
C TRP A 107 5.37 -2.82 -6.06
N THR A 108 5.70 -2.69 -4.78
CA THR A 108 4.74 -2.77 -3.67
C THR A 108 3.55 -1.81 -3.82
N PHE A 109 3.79 -0.61 -4.34
CA PHE A 109 2.75 0.42 -4.49
C PHE A 109 2.16 0.52 -5.91
N ALA A 110 2.60 -0.32 -6.86
CA ALA A 110 2.16 -0.20 -8.25
C ALA A 110 0.64 -0.30 -8.41
N ALA A 111 -0.01 -1.25 -7.73
CA ALA A 111 -1.46 -1.41 -7.76
C ALA A 111 -2.21 -0.21 -7.14
N ILE A 112 -1.66 0.38 -6.08
CA ILE A 112 -2.21 1.56 -5.43
C ILE A 112 -2.11 2.77 -6.36
N LEU A 113 -0.92 3.00 -6.94
CA LEU A 113 -0.65 4.12 -7.85
C LEU A 113 -1.50 4.04 -9.12
N PHE A 114 -1.67 2.84 -9.67
CA PHE A 114 -2.55 2.60 -10.81
C PHE A 114 -3.97 3.11 -10.56
N VAL A 115 -4.51 2.84 -9.36
CA VAL A 115 -5.90 3.21 -9.03
C VAL A 115 -6.00 4.64 -8.48
N ASP A 116 -5.09 5.07 -7.60
CA ASP A 116 -5.15 6.38 -6.93
C ASP A 116 -4.74 7.53 -7.85
N LYS A 117 -3.79 7.29 -8.75
CA LYS A 117 -3.25 8.30 -9.68
C LYS A 117 -3.71 8.10 -11.13
N ASP A 118 -4.56 7.12 -11.41
CA ASP A 118 -5.06 6.78 -12.76
C ASP A 118 -3.92 6.59 -13.78
N MET A 119 -2.81 5.99 -13.33
CA MET A 119 -1.62 5.72 -14.13
C MET A 119 -1.83 4.49 -15.00
N ASN A 120 -1.13 4.41 -16.16
CA ASN A 120 -1.08 3.16 -16.90
C ASN A 120 -0.19 2.10 -16.19
N ALA A 121 -0.28 0.84 -16.59
CA ALA A 121 0.40 -0.27 -15.94
C ALA A 121 1.92 -0.10 -15.83
N LEU A 122 2.57 0.35 -16.91
CA LEU A 122 4.02 0.54 -16.92
C LEU A 122 4.48 1.76 -16.12
N GLU A 123 3.72 2.84 -16.16
CA GLU A 123 3.95 4.03 -15.35
C GLU A 123 3.84 3.71 -13.88
N ALA A 124 2.79 3.01 -13.46
CA ALA A 124 2.59 2.59 -12.08
C ALA A 124 3.76 1.74 -11.54
N LEU A 125 4.30 0.81 -12.35
CA LEU A 125 5.47 0.01 -11.99
C LEU A 125 6.75 0.85 -11.87
N ARG A 126 6.98 1.76 -12.81
CA ARG A 126 8.15 2.66 -12.81
C ARG A 126 8.09 3.61 -11.62
N GLU A 127 6.94 4.23 -11.40
CA GLU A 127 6.75 5.17 -10.31
C GLU A 127 6.84 4.50 -8.94
N SER A 128 6.28 3.32 -8.77
CA SER A 128 6.46 2.52 -7.55
C SER A 128 7.93 2.23 -7.27
N ASN A 129 8.71 1.88 -8.32
CA ASN A 129 10.14 1.65 -8.15
C ASN A 129 10.90 2.93 -7.79
N ARG A 130 10.53 4.09 -8.37
CA ARG A 130 11.11 5.41 -8.04
C ARG A 130 10.87 5.76 -6.57
N LEU A 131 9.63 5.70 -6.13
CA LEU A 131 9.20 6.07 -4.77
C LEU A 131 9.79 5.16 -3.68
N THR A 132 9.97 3.88 -3.98
CA THR A 132 10.57 2.93 -3.03
C THR A 132 12.11 2.98 -3.02
N TYR A 133 12.73 3.67 -3.98
CA TYR A 133 14.18 3.76 -4.06
C TYR A 133 14.78 4.39 -2.80
N GLY A 134 15.88 3.81 -2.28
CA GLY A 134 16.50 4.23 -1.03
C GLY A 134 15.79 3.80 0.26
N ASN A 135 14.51 3.34 0.17
CA ASN A 135 13.71 2.89 1.31
C ASN A 135 13.35 1.39 1.26
N LYS A 136 13.73 0.64 0.20
CA LYS A 136 13.39 -0.78 0.03
C LYS A 136 13.77 -1.63 1.26
N GLY A 137 14.97 -1.43 1.82
CA GLY A 137 15.41 -2.15 3.02
C GLY A 137 14.54 -1.86 4.25
N ARG A 138 14.06 -0.62 4.41
CA ARG A 138 13.18 -0.23 5.52
C ARG A 138 11.79 -0.80 5.37
N ILE A 139 11.24 -0.76 4.14
CA ILE A 139 9.95 -1.39 3.80
C ILE A 139 10.05 -2.90 4.06
N PHE A 140 11.16 -3.52 3.66
CA PHE A 140 11.41 -4.94 3.93
C PHE A 140 11.41 -5.25 5.43
N VAL A 141 12.14 -4.47 6.24
CA VAL A 141 12.20 -4.67 7.71
C VAL A 141 10.83 -4.50 8.35
N ILE A 142 10.05 -3.49 7.95
CA ILE A 142 8.69 -3.27 8.47
C ILE A 142 7.79 -4.47 8.14
N SER A 143 7.82 -4.94 6.90
CA SER A 143 7.03 -6.10 6.45
C SER A 143 7.48 -7.40 7.13
N LEU A 144 8.81 -7.56 7.31
CA LEU A 144 9.40 -8.72 7.97
C LEU A 144 9.00 -8.80 9.46
N LEU A 145 9.02 -7.67 10.17
CA LEU A 145 8.63 -7.62 11.58
C LEU A 145 7.17 -8.04 11.76
N LEU A 146 6.27 -7.51 10.91
CA LEU A 146 4.86 -7.91 10.97
C LEU A 146 4.67 -9.39 10.64
N GLY A 147 5.29 -9.86 9.56
CA GLY A 147 5.23 -11.26 9.16
C GLY A 147 5.82 -12.21 10.20
N PHE A 148 6.92 -11.81 10.84
CA PHE A 148 7.55 -12.59 11.93
C PHE A 148 6.63 -12.68 13.16
N CYS A 149 6.01 -11.57 13.57
CA CYS A 149 5.04 -11.60 14.67
C CYS A 149 3.87 -12.55 14.39
N LEU A 150 3.31 -12.50 13.18
CA LEU A 150 2.25 -13.41 12.74
C LEU A 150 2.70 -14.87 12.75
N GLN A 151 3.91 -15.14 12.26
CA GLN A 151 4.46 -16.49 12.22
C GLN A 151 4.67 -17.06 13.63
N VAL A 152 5.20 -16.26 14.54
CA VAL A 152 5.38 -16.67 15.95
C VAL A 152 4.04 -17.01 16.59
N ILE A 153 3.03 -16.16 16.42
CA ILE A 153 1.67 -16.40 16.94
C ILE A 153 1.09 -17.70 16.35
N SER A 154 1.23 -17.89 15.04
CA SER A 154 0.76 -19.10 14.34
C SER A 154 1.43 -20.38 14.89
N VAL A 155 2.74 -20.35 15.07
CA VAL A 155 3.49 -21.51 15.61
C VAL A 155 3.08 -21.82 17.05
N VAL A 156 2.92 -20.79 17.88
CA VAL A 156 2.50 -20.97 19.29
C VAL A 156 1.09 -21.55 19.36
N VAL A 157 0.14 -20.99 18.62
CA VAL A 157 -1.25 -21.47 18.65
C VAL A 157 -1.34 -22.90 18.12
N ASN A 158 -0.77 -23.19 16.94
CA ASN A 158 -0.79 -24.56 16.40
C ASN A 158 -0.03 -25.55 17.28
N GLY A 159 1.08 -25.12 17.91
CA GLY A 159 1.81 -25.96 18.86
C GLY A 159 0.99 -26.31 20.11
N LEU A 160 0.25 -25.35 20.65
CA LEU A 160 -0.62 -25.59 21.83
C LEU A 160 -1.80 -26.53 21.50
N PHE A 161 -2.42 -26.36 20.35
CA PHE A 161 -3.57 -27.18 19.94
C PHE A 161 -3.19 -28.50 19.30
N GLY A 162 -1.95 -28.65 18.81
CA GLY A 162 -1.39 -29.91 18.28
C GLY A 162 -0.87 -30.87 19.35
N ILE A 163 -0.85 -30.48 20.62
CA ILE A 163 -0.44 -31.37 21.72
C ILE A 163 -1.48 -32.48 21.90
N GLY A 164 -1.03 -33.71 21.71
CA GLY A 164 -1.88 -34.89 21.90
C GLY A 164 -2.45 -35.52 20.64
N ASN A 165 -2.15 -35.01 19.45
CA ASN A 165 -2.57 -35.53 18.14
C ASN A 165 -4.10 -35.78 18.08
N VAL A 166 -4.89 -34.83 18.56
CA VAL A 166 -6.34 -34.87 18.56
C VAL A 166 -6.86 -34.01 17.41
N GLU A 167 -7.35 -34.62 16.33
CA GLU A 167 -7.71 -33.95 15.06
C GLU A 167 -8.64 -32.75 15.27
N TRP A 168 -9.67 -32.84 16.12
CA TRP A 168 -10.58 -31.73 16.33
C TRP A 168 -9.94 -30.52 17.05
N LEU A 169 -8.92 -30.75 17.89
CA LEU A 169 -8.13 -29.67 18.52
C LEU A 169 -7.28 -28.95 17.48
N GLU A 170 -6.66 -29.67 16.55
CA GLU A 170 -5.89 -29.09 15.46
C GLU A 170 -6.77 -28.23 14.53
N VAL A 171 -8.01 -28.68 14.27
CA VAL A 171 -8.98 -27.88 13.52
C VAL A 171 -9.33 -26.58 14.25
N ILE A 172 -9.58 -26.64 15.56
CA ILE A 172 -9.83 -25.45 16.37
C ILE A 172 -8.60 -24.50 16.35
N GLY A 173 -7.40 -25.03 16.50
CA GLY A 173 -6.15 -24.26 16.41
C GLY A 173 -6.04 -23.52 15.07
N SER A 174 -6.32 -24.23 13.98
CA SER A 174 -6.27 -23.65 12.62
C SER A 174 -7.32 -22.54 12.43
N ILE A 175 -8.55 -22.73 12.96
CA ILE A 175 -9.60 -21.70 12.93
C ILE A 175 -9.15 -20.48 13.74
N LEU A 176 -8.58 -20.67 14.92
CA LEU A 176 -8.07 -19.57 15.74
C LEU A 176 -6.96 -18.79 15.04
N VAL A 177 -5.99 -19.48 14.42
CA VAL A 177 -4.94 -18.84 13.60
C VAL A 177 -5.55 -18.03 12.47
N PHE A 178 -6.55 -18.56 11.77
CA PHE A 178 -7.26 -17.85 10.72
C PHE A 178 -7.92 -16.57 11.25
N LEU A 179 -8.64 -16.64 12.36
CA LEU A 179 -9.32 -15.49 12.98
C LEU A 179 -8.33 -14.44 13.47
N ILE A 180 -7.20 -14.86 14.05
CA ILE A 180 -6.12 -13.95 14.47
C ILE A 180 -5.50 -13.27 13.25
N THR A 181 -5.21 -14.02 12.19
CA THR A 181 -4.68 -13.46 10.94
C THR A 181 -5.62 -12.42 10.34
N LEU A 182 -6.91 -12.72 10.29
CA LEU A 182 -7.95 -11.79 9.84
C LEU A 182 -7.98 -10.52 10.70
N SER A 183 -7.84 -10.66 12.02
CA SER A 183 -7.83 -9.55 12.98
C SER A 183 -6.59 -8.65 12.88
N ILE A 184 -5.47 -9.18 12.35
CA ILE A 184 -4.23 -8.40 12.19
C ILE A 184 -4.18 -7.70 10.81
N MET A 185 -5.01 -8.09 9.84
CA MET A 185 -5.05 -7.44 8.53
C MET A 185 -5.19 -5.91 8.59
N PRO A 186 -6.05 -5.32 9.44
CA PRO A 186 -6.15 -3.86 9.56
C PRO A 186 -4.82 -3.18 9.92
N LEU A 187 -3.98 -3.82 10.74
CA LEU A 187 -2.66 -3.30 11.10
C LEU A 187 -1.71 -3.33 9.91
N SER A 188 -1.75 -4.39 9.11
CA SER A 188 -0.98 -4.51 7.88
C SER A 188 -1.34 -3.41 6.86
N PHE A 189 -2.63 -3.18 6.65
CA PHE A 189 -3.10 -2.09 5.81
C PHE A 189 -2.71 -0.72 6.36
N GLY A 190 -2.78 -0.52 7.68
CA GLY A 190 -2.35 0.71 8.34
C GLY A 190 -0.86 1.01 8.15
N LEU A 191 0.00 -0.02 8.25
CA LEU A 191 1.43 0.12 7.96
C LEU A 191 1.68 0.52 6.51
N ASN A 192 1.05 -0.16 5.55
CA ASN A 192 1.16 0.18 4.14
C ASN A 192 0.64 1.59 3.85
N ALA A 193 -0.43 2.01 4.53
CA ALA A 193 -1.00 3.35 4.40
C ALA A 193 -0.03 4.44 4.86
N VAL A 194 0.67 4.24 5.98
CA VAL A 194 1.66 5.21 6.46
C VAL A 194 2.90 5.26 5.56
N VAL A 195 3.37 4.11 5.08
CA VAL A 195 4.47 4.09 4.10
C VAL A 195 4.07 4.80 2.82
N TYR A 196 2.86 4.55 2.29
CA TYR A 196 2.31 5.23 1.13
C TYR A 196 2.19 6.74 1.36
N LYS A 197 1.65 7.15 2.51
CA LYS A 197 1.55 8.57 2.88
C LYS A 197 2.91 9.27 2.83
N LYS A 198 3.92 8.69 3.47
CA LYS A 198 5.26 9.30 3.59
C LYS A 198 6.04 9.32 2.29
N LEU A 199 5.86 8.32 1.42
CA LEU A 199 6.61 8.21 0.16
C LEU A 199 5.90 8.85 -1.02
N VAL A 200 4.57 8.91 -1.01
CA VAL A 200 3.78 9.34 -2.17
C VAL A 200 3.09 10.67 -1.91
N LEU A 201 2.36 10.80 -0.80
CA LEU A 201 1.54 12.00 -0.56
C LEU A 201 2.40 13.17 -0.05
N GLU A 202 3.38 12.90 0.83
CA GLU A 202 4.28 13.95 1.33
C GLU A 202 5.23 14.41 0.21
N GLU A 203 5.79 13.51 -0.63
CA GLU A 203 6.65 13.89 -1.75
C GLU A 203 5.88 14.76 -2.76
N ALA A 204 4.66 14.38 -3.13
CA ALA A 204 3.81 15.17 -4.03
C ALA A 204 3.40 16.54 -3.45
N SER A 205 3.36 16.69 -2.13
CA SER A 205 3.10 17.98 -1.48
C SER A 205 4.34 18.87 -1.49
N ASP A 206 5.51 18.28 -1.27
CA ASP A 206 6.79 19.00 -1.29
C ASP A 206 7.09 19.51 -2.71
N GLU A 207 6.93 18.67 -3.75
CA GLU A 207 7.09 19.06 -5.17
C GLU A 207 6.17 20.24 -5.56
N LYS A 208 4.90 20.21 -5.15
CA LYS A 208 3.96 21.31 -5.43
C LYS A 208 4.33 22.60 -4.71
N THR A 209 4.90 22.50 -3.52
CA THR A 209 5.32 23.68 -2.75
C THR A 209 6.55 24.30 -3.41
N GLU A 210 7.51 23.49 -3.88
CA GLU A 210 8.68 23.96 -4.62
C GLU A 210 8.27 24.64 -5.94
N GLU A 211 7.35 24.04 -6.73
CA GLU A 211 6.84 24.66 -7.96
C GLU A 211 6.16 26.02 -7.70
N VAL A 212 5.39 26.15 -6.62
CA VAL A 212 4.71 27.42 -6.28
C VAL A 212 5.75 28.48 -5.90
N VAL A 213 6.76 28.11 -5.13
CA VAL A 213 7.83 29.03 -4.74
C VAL A 213 8.63 29.50 -5.97
N GLU A 214 9.01 28.60 -6.89
CA GLU A 214 9.71 28.95 -8.12
C GLU A 214 8.89 29.90 -9.00
N VAL A 215 7.57 29.67 -9.13
CA VAL A 215 6.68 30.55 -9.90
C VAL A 215 6.51 31.93 -9.24
N GLU A 216 6.48 31.98 -7.89
CA GLU A 216 6.44 33.24 -7.16
C GLU A 216 7.76 34.03 -7.29
N GLU A 217 8.90 33.36 -7.20
CA GLU A 217 10.22 33.98 -7.40
C GLU A 217 10.37 34.54 -8.82
N GLN A 218 9.97 33.79 -9.86
CA GLN A 218 10.01 34.29 -11.24
C GLN A 218 9.11 35.53 -11.45
N LYS A 219 7.94 35.56 -10.85
CA LYS A 219 7.05 36.73 -10.93
C LYS A 219 7.63 37.95 -10.22
N VAL A 220 8.35 37.76 -9.13
CA VAL A 220 9.02 38.84 -8.42
C VAL A 220 10.16 39.40 -9.27
N GLU A 221 10.98 38.53 -9.89
CA GLU A 221 12.05 38.94 -10.79
C GLU A 221 11.50 39.73 -12.02
N GLU A 222 10.42 39.24 -12.65
CA GLU A 222 9.77 39.95 -13.77
C GLU A 222 9.26 41.34 -13.36
N VAL A 223 8.69 41.46 -12.16
CA VAL A 223 8.19 42.76 -11.66
C VAL A 223 9.34 43.71 -11.30
N GLU A 224 10.46 43.17 -10.79
CA GLU A 224 11.64 43.99 -10.53
C GLU A 224 12.32 44.46 -11.81
N GLU A 225 12.45 43.60 -12.83
CA GLU A 225 12.96 43.98 -14.16
C GLU A 225 12.09 45.06 -14.81
N GLN A 226 10.76 44.94 -14.80
CA GLN A 226 9.86 45.96 -15.32
C GLN A 226 10.00 47.30 -14.61
N LYS A 227 10.18 47.30 -13.28
CA LYS A 227 10.41 48.53 -12.54
C LYS A 227 11.74 49.19 -12.84
N VAL A 228 12.77 48.43 -13.15
CA VAL A 228 14.08 48.93 -13.56
C VAL A 228 14.01 49.56 -14.94
N GLU A 229 13.27 48.95 -15.87
CA GLU A 229 13.04 49.51 -17.23
C GLU A 229 12.23 50.82 -17.15
N GLU A 230 11.18 50.90 -16.33
CA GLU A 230 10.38 52.14 -16.14
C GLU A 230 11.18 53.32 -15.52
N VAL A 231 12.25 53.04 -14.79
CA VAL A 231 13.10 54.07 -14.15
C VAL A 231 14.19 54.56 -15.08
N VAL A 232 14.53 53.82 -16.13
CA VAL A 232 15.60 54.12 -17.09
C VAL A 232 15.10 54.90 -18.33
N GLU A 233 13.77 54.92 -18.59
CA GLU A 233 13.14 55.80 -19.57
C GLU A 233 12.80 57.17 -18.93
#